data_fb8635323b872d078fda5f16a3035622
#
_entry.id   fb8635323b872d078fda5f16a3035622
#
_cell.length_a   1.000
_cell.length_b   1.000
_cell.length_c   1.000
_cell.angle_alpha   90.00
_cell.angle_beta   90.00
_cell.angle_gamma   90.00
#
_symmetry.space_group_name_H-M   'P 1'
#
loop_
_entity.id
_entity.type
_entity.pdbx_description
1 polymer ?
#
loop_
_entity_poly.entity_id
_entity_poly.type
_entity_poly.pdbx_seq_one_letter_code
_entity_poly.pdbx_strand_id
1 'polypeptide(L)'
;LLESTVARTITLPAVKAGLKFRFIATDTTADSSIATSEGTALLKGGAEAGNSYLTLAGTTIIVEAAGSAGDWLEMVCDGTYWYVSGHSANSAGFSVS
;
A
#
# COMPACT_ATOMS: atom_id res chain seq x y z
N LEU A 1 -8.13 4.55 7.39
CA LEU A 1 -7.78 5.87 6.84
C LEU A 1 -6.33 6.20 7.10
N LEU A 2 -5.67 6.81 6.13
CA LEU A 2 -4.28 7.23 6.24
C LEU A 2 -4.23 8.75 6.31
N GLU A 3 -4.04 9.29 7.50
CA GLU A 3 -3.83 10.72 7.71
C GLU A 3 -2.33 10.97 7.84
N SER A 4 -1.66 11.17 6.72
CA SER A 4 -0.20 11.24 6.65
C SER A 4 0.32 12.65 6.89
N THR A 5 0.05 13.21 8.07
CA THR A 5 0.62 14.50 8.49
C THR A 5 2.09 14.35 8.91
N VAL A 6 2.48 13.15 9.33
CA VAL A 6 3.86 12.77 9.62
C VAL A 6 4.12 11.39 9.00
N ALA A 7 5.37 11.11 8.67
CA ALA A 7 5.75 9.80 8.14
C ALA A 7 5.49 8.72 9.19
N ARG A 8 4.87 7.61 8.77
CA ARG A 8 4.58 6.49 9.65
C ARG A 8 4.62 5.16 8.91
N THR A 9 4.80 4.08 9.65
CA THR A 9 4.77 2.73 9.11
C THR A 9 3.65 1.95 9.76
N ILE A 10 2.82 1.31 8.92
CA ILE A 10 1.78 0.39 9.34
C ILE A 10 2.30 -1.01 9.05
N THR A 11 2.35 -1.88 10.08
CA THR A 11 2.76 -3.27 9.91
C THR A 11 1.53 -4.14 9.82
N LEU A 12 1.42 -4.91 8.71
CA LEU A 12 0.34 -5.86 8.52
C LEU A 12 0.51 -7.02 9.51
N PRO A 13 -0.59 -7.66 9.94
CA PRO A 13 -0.48 -8.89 10.74
C PRO A 13 0.15 -10.00 9.93
N ALA A 14 0.54 -11.10 10.60
CA ALA A 14 1.03 -12.29 9.92
C ALA A 14 0.00 -12.80 8.90
N VAL A 15 0.48 -13.40 7.82
CA VAL A 15 -0.40 -13.90 6.76
C VAL A 15 -1.39 -14.92 7.31
N LYS A 16 -2.65 -14.74 6.93
CA LYS A 16 -3.74 -15.63 7.31
C LYS A 16 -4.86 -15.50 6.27
N ALA A 17 -5.35 -16.62 5.78
CA ALA A 17 -6.41 -16.61 4.78
C ALA A 17 -7.66 -15.87 5.29
N GLY A 18 -8.23 -15.05 4.43
CA GLY A 18 -9.44 -14.29 4.70
C GLY A 18 -9.22 -12.90 5.31
N LEU A 19 -7.99 -12.52 5.64
CA LEU A 19 -7.72 -11.15 6.09
C LEU A 19 -7.86 -10.18 4.92
N LYS A 20 -8.49 -9.04 5.19
CA LYS A 20 -8.71 -7.99 4.20
C LYS A 20 -8.62 -6.64 4.86
N PHE A 21 -7.86 -5.74 4.24
CA PHE A 21 -7.75 -4.35 4.69
C PHE A 21 -7.91 -3.41 3.50
N ARG A 22 -8.47 -2.24 3.78
CA ARG A 22 -8.57 -1.15 2.81
C ARG A 22 -8.02 0.11 3.44
N PHE A 23 -7.12 0.78 2.72
CA PHE A 23 -6.51 2.03 3.15
C PHE A 23 -6.92 3.14 2.19
N ILE A 24 -7.34 4.27 2.74
CA ILE A 24 -7.70 5.46 1.98
C ILE A 24 -6.87 6.61 2.51
N ALA A 25 -6.12 7.27 1.64
CA ALA A 25 -5.34 8.44 2.01
C ALA A 25 -6.29 9.65 2.17
N THR A 26 -6.30 10.24 3.35
CA THR A 26 -7.08 11.45 3.63
C THR A 26 -6.19 12.68 3.69
N ASP A 27 -4.90 12.50 3.95
CA ASP A 27 -3.90 13.56 3.97
C ASP A 27 -2.58 12.96 3.44
N THR A 28 -1.93 13.67 2.53
CA THR A 28 -0.70 13.21 1.90
C THR A 28 0.47 14.18 2.15
N THR A 29 0.49 14.85 3.30
CA THR A 29 1.59 15.74 3.69
C THR A 29 2.90 14.96 3.86
N ALA A 30 2.84 13.72 4.30
CA ALA A 30 4.00 12.84 4.49
C ALA A 30 3.71 11.44 3.93
N ASP A 31 4.76 10.61 3.79
CA ASP A 31 4.64 9.25 3.32
C ASP A 31 4.05 8.33 4.39
N SER A 32 3.24 7.37 3.98
CA SER A 32 2.81 6.26 4.83
C SER A 32 3.28 4.95 4.22
N SER A 33 3.98 4.14 5.00
CA SER A 33 4.47 2.83 4.57
C SER A 33 3.59 1.72 5.13
N ILE A 34 3.26 0.73 4.31
CA ILE A 34 2.52 -0.45 4.72
C ILE A 34 3.42 -1.66 4.46
N ALA A 35 3.82 -2.35 5.51
CA ALA A 35 4.85 -3.39 5.45
C ALA A 35 4.32 -4.73 5.97
N THR A 36 4.84 -5.83 5.40
CA THR A 36 4.58 -7.17 5.93
C THR A 36 5.34 -7.35 7.25
N SER A 37 4.77 -8.12 8.18
CA SER A 37 5.42 -8.40 9.46
C SER A 37 6.52 -9.44 9.35
N GLU A 38 6.49 -10.27 8.31
CA GLU A 38 7.43 -11.37 8.13
C GLU A 38 8.79 -10.94 7.55
N GLY A 39 8.89 -9.72 7.05
CA GLY A 39 10.14 -9.22 6.45
C GLY A 39 10.52 -9.89 5.13
N THR A 40 9.61 -10.62 4.50
CA THR A 40 9.82 -11.27 3.21
C THR A 40 8.91 -10.67 2.15
N ALA A 41 9.21 -10.91 0.87
CA ALA A 41 8.48 -10.33 -0.25
C ALA A 41 7.12 -11.00 -0.44
N LEU A 42 6.15 -10.68 0.41
CA LEU A 42 4.81 -11.27 0.43
C LEU A 42 3.74 -10.44 -0.28
N LEU A 43 4.07 -9.23 -0.74
CA LEU A 43 3.12 -8.41 -1.49
C LEU A 43 3.12 -8.83 -2.96
N LYS A 44 1.94 -9.05 -3.51
CA LYS A 44 1.71 -9.42 -4.91
C LYS A 44 0.63 -8.54 -5.51
N GLY A 45 0.51 -8.57 -6.84
CA GLY A 45 -0.47 -7.79 -7.57
C GLY A 45 0.09 -6.46 -8.03
N GLY A 46 -0.68 -5.42 -7.95
CA GLY A 46 -0.23 -4.11 -8.38
C GLY A 46 -1.26 -3.02 -8.17
N ALA A 47 -0.85 -1.78 -8.37
CA ALA A 47 -1.70 -0.61 -8.21
C ALA A 47 -1.48 0.35 -9.38
N GLU A 48 -2.54 1.06 -9.76
CA GLU A 48 -2.44 2.13 -10.75
C GLU A 48 -2.03 3.43 -10.06
N ALA A 49 -1.01 4.08 -10.61
CA ALA A 49 -0.54 5.38 -10.14
C ALA A 49 -0.50 6.32 -11.35
N GLY A 50 -1.50 7.18 -11.47
CA GLY A 50 -1.67 8.03 -12.65
C GLY A 50 -1.81 7.20 -13.92
N ASN A 51 -0.86 7.38 -14.86
CA ASN A 51 -0.81 6.63 -16.12
C ASN A 51 0.07 5.38 -16.05
N SER A 52 0.59 5.05 -14.87
CA SER A 52 1.53 3.95 -14.69
C SER A 52 0.90 2.83 -13.86
N TYR A 53 1.32 1.60 -14.13
CA TYR A 53 0.95 0.45 -13.31
C TYR A 53 2.16 -0.01 -12.50
N LEU A 54 2.03 -0.01 -11.18
CA LEU A 54 3.09 -0.41 -10.27
C LEU A 54 2.92 -1.89 -9.93
N THR A 55 3.84 -2.73 -10.37
CA THR A 55 3.85 -4.16 -10.02
C THR A 55 4.46 -4.35 -8.63
N LEU A 56 3.75 -5.06 -7.76
CA LEU A 56 4.18 -5.29 -6.40
C LEU A 56 4.86 -6.66 -6.27
N ALA A 57 6.07 -6.66 -5.75
CA ALA A 57 6.85 -7.87 -5.48
C ALA A 57 7.79 -7.65 -4.29
N GLY A 58 7.42 -6.78 -3.36
CA GLY A 58 8.27 -6.38 -2.25
C GLY A 58 7.70 -6.68 -0.88
N THR A 59 8.30 -6.10 0.13
CA THR A 59 7.87 -6.20 1.53
C THR A 59 7.03 -5.00 1.97
N THR A 60 7.13 -3.88 1.26
CA THR A 60 6.52 -2.61 1.66
C THR A 60 5.97 -1.88 0.46
N ILE A 61 4.77 -1.34 0.59
CA ILE A 61 4.24 -0.35 -0.33
C ILE A 61 4.17 0.99 0.40
N ILE A 62 4.58 2.06 -0.27
CA ILE A 62 4.60 3.41 0.28
C ILE A 62 3.52 4.23 -0.41
N VAL A 63 2.63 4.82 0.39
CA VAL A 63 1.69 5.84 -0.08
C VAL A 63 2.42 7.17 0.04
N GLU A 64 2.86 7.69 -1.10
CA GLU A 64 3.77 8.82 -1.18
C GLU A 64 3.07 10.14 -0.89
N ALA A 65 3.82 11.09 -0.33
CA ALA A 65 3.35 12.45 -0.14
C ALA A 65 2.99 13.15 -1.46
N ALA A 66 3.57 12.69 -2.57
CA ALA A 66 3.26 13.19 -3.91
C ALA A 66 1.87 12.75 -4.42
N GLY A 67 1.19 11.85 -3.72
CA GLY A 67 -0.15 11.40 -4.06
C GLY A 67 -1.22 12.44 -3.73
N SER A 68 -2.47 12.01 -3.78
CA SER A 68 -3.63 12.86 -3.53
C SER A 68 -4.56 12.24 -2.49
N ALA A 69 -5.28 13.08 -1.75
CA ALA A 69 -6.36 12.59 -0.89
C ALA A 69 -7.38 11.83 -1.74
N GLY A 70 -7.83 10.69 -1.23
CA GLY A 70 -8.71 9.77 -1.96
C GLY A 70 -7.98 8.62 -2.63
N ASP A 71 -6.65 8.64 -2.72
CA ASP A 71 -5.87 7.48 -3.16
C ASP A 71 -6.15 6.30 -2.23
N TRP A 72 -6.23 5.10 -2.79
CA TRP A 72 -6.63 3.95 -1.99
C TRP A 72 -5.86 2.69 -2.37
N LEU A 73 -5.77 1.77 -1.40
CA LEU A 73 -5.23 0.43 -1.56
C LEU A 73 -6.17 -0.56 -0.89
N GLU A 74 -6.31 -1.73 -1.48
CA GLU A 74 -7.00 -2.86 -0.88
C GLU A 74 -6.06 -4.06 -0.87
N MET A 75 -6.01 -4.77 0.25
CA MET A 75 -5.14 -5.91 0.45
C MET A 75 -5.95 -7.09 0.95
N VAL A 76 -5.82 -8.23 0.28
CA VAL A 76 -6.48 -9.48 0.65
C VAL A 76 -5.42 -10.56 0.80
N CYS A 77 -5.45 -11.30 1.90
CA CYS A 77 -4.51 -12.38 2.17
C CYS A 77 -5.14 -13.73 1.86
N ASP A 78 -4.40 -14.58 1.13
CA ASP A 78 -4.82 -15.97 0.84
C ASP A 78 -4.21 -16.99 1.81
N GLY A 79 -3.48 -16.52 2.82
CA GLY A 79 -2.75 -17.35 3.77
C GLY A 79 -1.26 -17.48 3.45
N THR A 80 -0.84 -17.07 2.26
CA THR A 80 0.57 -17.11 1.83
C THR A 80 1.05 -15.72 1.41
N TYR A 81 0.26 -15.01 0.62
CA TYR A 81 0.60 -13.70 0.07
C TYR A 81 -0.50 -12.68 0.34
N TRP A 82 -0.12 -11.41 0.30
CA TRP A 82 -1.03 -10.29 0.28
C TRP A 82 -1.21 -9.83 -1.15
N TYR A 83 -2.42 -9.96 -1.68
CA TYR A 83 -2.76 -9.46 -3.01
C TYR A 83 -3.28 -8.03 -2.91
N VAL A 84 -2.62 -7.13 -3.61
CA VAL A 84 -2.84 -5.70 -3.50
C VAL A 84 -3.45 -5.18 -4.79
N SER A 85 -4.44 -4.31 -4.64
CA SER A 85 -4.97 -3.49 -5.72
C SER A 85 -5.13 -2.06 -5.21
N GLY A 86 -5.13 -1.08 -6.10
CA GLY A 86 -5.31 0.28 -5.68
C GLY A 86 -5.17 1.28 -6.82
N HIS A 87 -5.39 2.54 -6.48
CA HIS A 87 -5.33 3.63 -7.45
C HIS A 87 -4.84 4.91 -6.78
N SER A 88 -3.91 5.60 -7.44
CA SER A 88 -3.53 6.98 -7.14
C SER A 88 -3.73 7.83 -8.39
N ALA A 89 -4.18 9.05 -8.20
CA ALA A 89 -4.33 10.00 -9.29
C ALA A 89 -2.98 10.52 -9.83
N ASN A 90 -1.89 10.27 -9.12
CA ASN A 90 -0.56 10.76 -9.47
C ASN A 90 0.39 9.59 -9.73
N SER A 91 1.19 9.64 -10.79
CA SER A 91 2.15 8.58 -11.14
C SER A 91 3.23 8.36 -10.08
N ALA A 92 3.48 9.33 -9.22
CA ALA A 92 4.40 9.22 -8.09
C ALA A 92 3.67 8.92 -6.77
N GLY A 93 2.39 8.56 -6.79
CA GLY A 93 1.57 8.37 -5.59
C GLY A 93 1.88 7.11 -4.79
N PHE A 94 2.43 6.09 -5.43
CA PHE A 94 2.84 4.84 -4.77
C PHE A 94 4.26 4.47 -5.15
N SER A 95 4.97 3.82 -4.24
CA SER A 95 6.25 3.17 -4.53
C SER A 95 6.36 1.86 -3.74
N VAL A 96 7.31 1.01 -4.12
CA VAL A 96 7.52 -0.32 -3.54
C VAL A 96 8.98 -0.47 -3.12
N SER A 97 9.20 -1.11 -1.99
CA SER A 97 10.55 -1.50 -1.59
C SER A 97 10.63 -2.93 -1.03
#